data_16c49151a2be78fb975dcb3bdc671434
#
_entry.id   16c49151a2be78fb975dcb3bdc671434
#
_cell.length_a   1.000
_cell.length_b   1.000
_cell.length_c   1.000
_cell.angle_alpha   90.00
_cell.angle_beta   90.00
_cell.angle_gamma   90.00
#
_symmetry.space_group_name_H-M   'P 1'
#
loop_
_entity.id
_entity.type
_entity.pdbx_description
1 polymer ?
#
loop_
_entity_poly.entity_id
_entity_poly.type
_entity_poly.pdbx_seq_one_letter_code
_entity_poly.pdbx_strand_id
1 'polypeptide(L)'
;MSTNENTKYFDLHTQGLGYLNRIQEVTPKEGTPFLSVTIAALRGSADNAQYTHFECRVSGKQAQELVRQLKQTVEGSSKVLVGFTLSDLYAETFTFKNGDKAGETGISLKARLLRIAWAKVDGQPFYTAQEDV
;
A
#
# COMPACT_ATOMS: atom_id res chain seq x y z
N MET A 1 8.86 -4.54 -22.84
CA MET A 1 8.00 -3.41 -22.49
C MET A 1 8.26 -2.26 -23.43
N SER A 2 7.25 -1.76 -23.99
CA SER A 2 7.43 -0.59 -24.85
C SER A 2 7.65 0.63 -23.97
N THR A 3 8.65 1.39 -24.27
CA THR A 3 8.76 2.72 -23.73
C THR A 3 7.64 3.52 -24.34
N ASN A 4 6.78 3.97 -23.52
CA ASN A 4 5.65 4.74 -24.01
C ASN A 4 6.05 6.20 -24.11
N GLU A 5 6.25 6.65 -25.35
CA GLU A 5 6.64 8.03 -25.59
C GLU A 5 5.56 9.01 -25.13
N ASN A 6 4.33 8.51 -24.98
CA ASN A 6 3.20 9.32 -24.53
C ASN A 6 2.94 9.18 -23.04
N THR A 7 3.88 8.58 -22.32
CA THR A 7 3.72 8.41 -20.88
C THR A 7 3.66 9.77 -20.20
N LYS A 8 2.57 10.01 -19.49
CA LYS A 8 2.37 11.26 -18.76
C LYS A 8 2.96 11.23 -17.35
N TYR A 9 3.36 10.07 -16.89
CA TYR A 9 3.83 9.86 -15.53
C TYR A 9 5.20 9.21 -15.56
N PHE A 10 6.03 9.62 -14.62
CA PHE A 10 7.29 8.95 -14.44
C PHE A 10 7.08 7.64 -13.71
N ASP A 11 8.05 6.76 -13.78
CA ASP A 11 7.94 5.40 -13.28
C ASP A 11 8.82 5.12 -12.06
N LEU A 12 8.75 6.01 -11.09
CA LEU A 12 9.42 5.73 -9.81
C LEU A 12 8.59 4.68 -9.09
N HIS A 13 8.93 3.42 -9.32
CA HIS A 13 8.19 2.29 -8.78
C HIS A 13 8.97 1.58 -7.70
N THR A 14 8.26 1.13 -6.68
CA THR A 14 8.80 0.32 -5.60
C THR A 14 8.00 -0.97 -5.55
N GLN A 15 8.68 -2.10 -5.56
CA GLN A 15 8.03 -3.41 -5.53
C GLN A 15 8.48 -4.19 -4.32
N GLY A 16 7.59 -5.03 -3.82
CA GLY A 16 7.91 -5.87 -2.68
C GLY A 16 6.71 -6.67 -2.25
N LEU A 17 6.80 -7.20 -1.04
CA LEU A 17 5.66 -7.90 -0.45
C LEU A 17 5.45 -7.43 0.98
N GLY A 18 4.22 -7.48 1.43
CA GLY A 18 3.88 -7.01 2.76
C GLY A 18 2.43 -7.26 3.11
N TYR A 19 2.09 -6.93 4.34
CA TYR A 19 0.74 -7.13 4.87
C TYR A 19 -0.08 -5.86 4.75
N LEU A 20 -1.35 -6.03 4.35
CA LEU A 20 -2.30 -4.92 4.30
C LEU A 20 -2.85 -4.63 5.68
N ASN A 21 -2.90 -3.36 6.04
CA ASN A 21 -3.48 -2.90 7.31
C ASN A 21 -4.28 -1.63 7.06
N ARG A 22 -5.23 -1.36 7.95
CA ARG A 22 -5.94 -0.08 8.00
C ARG A 22 -6.48 0.37 6.66
N ILE A 23 -7.34 -0.45 6.07
CA ILE A 23 -8.01 -0.07 4.84
C ILE A 23 -9.13 0.91 5.19
N GLN A 24 -9.08 2.12 4.61
CA GLN A 24 -10.03 3.18 4.93
C GLN A 24 -10.48 3.94 3.69
N GLU A 25 -11.76 4.33 3.69
CA GLU A 25 -12.22 5.33 2.74
C GLU A 25 -11.97 6.69 3.38
N VAL A 26 -11.24 7.55 2.68
CA VAL A 26 -10.91 8.89 3.17
C VAL A 26 -11.73 9.90 2.39
N THR A 27 -12.44 10.77 3.11
CA THR A 27 -13.21 11.85 2.50
C THR A 27 -12.56 13.17 2.91
N PRO A 28 -11.73 13.77 2.05
CA PRO A 28 -11.10 15.03 2.38
C PRO A 28 -12.12 16.17 2.35
N LYS A 29 -11.81 17.26 3.04
CA LYS A 29 -12.68 18.44 3.03
C LYS A 29 -12.84 18.97 1.62
N GLU A 30 -11.76 18.95 0.85
CA GLU A 30 -11.77 19.34 -0.55
C GLU A 30 -11.19 18.17 -1.35
N GLY A 31 -11.81 17.89 -2.47
CA GLY A 31 -11.35 16.83 -3.34
C GLY A 31 -12.22 15.59 -3.29
N THR A 32 -11.83 14.61 -4.05
CA THR A 32 -12.60 13.37 -4.24
C THR A 32 -12.23 12.36 -3.15
N PRO A 33 -13.21 11.64 -2.62
CA PRO A 33 -12.92 10.54 -1.69
C PRO A 33 -11.97 9.53 -2.34
N PHE A 34 -11.12 8.94 -1.52
CA PHE A 34 -10.18 7.93 -2.00
C PHE A 34 -9.99 6.83 -0.97
N LEU A 35 -9.49 5.70 -1.46
CA LEU A 35 -9.21 4.53 -0.64
C LEU A 35 -7.75 4.57 -0.21
N SER A 36 -7.49 4.33 1.07
CA SER A 36 -6.13 4.27 1.59
C SER A 36 -5.87 2.95 2.30
N VAL A 37 -4.61 2.57 2.35
CA VAL A 37 -4.18 1.35 3.03
C VAL A 37 -2.75 1.55 3.53
N THR A 38 -2.46 0.98 4.69
CA THR A 38 -1.09 0.91 5.18
C THR A 38 -0.52 -0.45 4.82
N ILE A 39 0.64 -0.47 4.19
CA ILE A 39 1.32 -1.72 3.86
C ILE A 39 2.54 -1.86 4.76
N ALA A 40 2.57 -2.95 5.54
CA ALA A 40 3.75 -3.30 6.34
C ALA A 40 4.63 -4.17 5.44
N ALA A 41 5.54 -3.53 4.72
CA ALA A 41 6.39 -4.20 3.75
C ALA A 41 7.53 -4.92 4.44
N LEU A 42 7.75 -6.16 4.04
CA LEU A 42 8.82 -6.98 4.60
C LEU A 42 10.16 -6.58 4.00
N ARG A 43 11.18 -6.45 4.84
CA ARG A 43 12.55 -6.19 4.40
C ARG A 43 13.53 -7.00 5.23
N GLY A 44 14.73 -7.14 4.71
CA GLY A 44 15.78 -7.86 5.40
C GLY A 44 15.76 -9.34 5.07
N SER A 45 16.35 -10.17 5.93
CA SER A 45 16.39 -11.59 5.70
C SER A 45 15.12 -12.27 6.21
N ALA A 46 14.79 -13.41 5.61
CA ALA A 46 13.62 -14.16 6.03
C ALA A 46 13.72 -14.62 7.48
N ASP A 47 14.94 -14.82 7.97
CA ASP A 47 15.16 -15.27 9.35
C ASP A 47 14.97 -14.14 10.36
N ASN A 48 15.08 -12.90 9.92
CA ASN A 48 14.97 -11.75 10.81
C ASN A 48 14.28 -10.62 10.05
N ALA A 49 13.05 -10.87 9.65
CA ALA A 49 12.29 -9.91 8.85
C ALA A 49 11.96 -8.67 9.67
N GLN A 50 12.11 -7.53 9.05
CA GLN A 50 11.71 -6.25 9.60
C GLN A 50 10.68 -5.63 8.67
N TYR A 51 10.06 -4.54 9.10
CA TYR A 51 8.98 -3.93 8.35
C TYR A 51 9.26 -2.47 8.05
N THR A 52 8.88 -2.05 6.86
CA THR A 52 8.80 -0.64 6.49
C THR A 52 7.33 -0.37 6.19
N HIS A 53 6.77 0.64 6.82
CA HIS A 53 5.36 0.96 6.64
C HIS A 53 5.17 2.03 5.58
N PHE A 54 4.32 1.76 4.60
CA PHE A 54 3.96 2.71 3.57
C PHE A 54 2.50 3.09 3.71
N GLU A 55 2.24 4.40 3.77
CA GLU A 55 0.87 4.93 3.75
C GLU A 55 0.49 5.16 2.31
N CYS A 56 -0.43 4.38 1.81
CA CYS A 56 -0.72 4.35 0.38
C CYS A 56 -2.12 4.85 0.05
N ARG A 57 -2.19 5.65 -1.00
CA ARG A 57 -3.45 5.93 -1.69
C ARG A 57 -3.59 4.85 -2.76
N VAL A 58 -4.73 4.18 -2.78
CA VAL A 58 -4.96 3.12 -3.76
C VAL A 58 -5.40 3.75 -5.07
N SER A 59 -4.56 3.68 -6.08
CA SER A 59 -4.78 4.38 -7.35
C SER A 59 -5.21 3.49 -8.49
N GLY A 60 -4.63 2.30 -8.63
CA GLY A 60 -4.97 1.41 -9.73
C GLY A 60 -6.37 0.85 -9.57
N LYS A 61 -7.10 0.73 -10.68
CA LYS A 61 -8.46 0.21 -10.62
C LYS A 61 -8.51 -1.21 -10.08
N GLN A 62 -7.62 -2.06 -10.54
CA GLN A 62 -7.51 -3.44 -10.06
C GLN A 62 -7.22 -3.46 -8.56
N ALA A 63 -6.28 -2.63 -8.12
CA ALA A 63 -5.92 -2.55 -6.72
C ALA A 63 -7.09 -2.05 -5.88
N GLN A 64 -7.84 -1.06 -6.37
CA GLN A 64 -9.00 -0.54 -5.65
C GLN A 64 -10.05 -1.61 -5.43
N GLU A 65 -10.37 -2.37 -6.48
CA GLU A 65 -11.38 -3.42 -6.38
C GLU A 65 -10.94 -4.51 -5.40
N LEU A 66 -9.69 -4.93 -5.48
CA LEU A 66 -9.18 -5.99 -4.62
C LEU A 66 -9.11 -5.54 -3.16
N VAL A 67 -8.62 -4.33 -2.92
CA VAL A 67 -8.50 -3.81 -1.56
C VAL A 67 -9.88 -3.67 -0.91
N ARG A 68 -10.88 -3.24 -1.67
CA ARG A 68 -12.25 -3.18 -1.13
C ARG A 68 -12.78 -4.55 -0.75
N GLN A 69 -12.50 -5.57 -1.57
CA GLN A 69 -12.89 -6.94 -1.23
C GLN A 69 -12.23 -7.43 0.05
N LEU A 70 -11.01 -6.99 0.29
CA LEU A 70 -10.23 -7.47 1.43
C LEU A 70 -10.45 -6.66 2.71
N LYS A 71 -11.23 -5.58 2.65
CA LYS A 71 -11.38 -4.69 3.80
C LYS A 71 -11.90 -5.41 5.03
N GLN A 72 -12.97 -6.16 4.90
CA GLN A 72 -13.54 -6.89 6.04
C GLN A 72 -12.58 -7.96 6.54
N THR A 73 -11.86 -8.60 5.65
CA THR A 73 -10.88 -9.61 6.01
C THR A 73 -9.78 -9.02 6.88
N VAL A 74 -9.28 -7.85 6.51
CA VAL A 74 -8.25 -7.14 7.29
C VAL A 74 -8.85 -6.68 8.64
N GLU A 75 -10.06 -6.14 8.63
CA GLU A 75 -10.71 -5.70 9.87
C GLU A 75 -10.97 -6.86 10.81
N GLY A 76 -11.19 -8.05 10.27
CA GLY A 76 -11.38 -9.26 11.05
C GLY A 76 -10.09 -9.89 11.56
N SER A 77 -8.97 -9.19 11.42
CA SER A 77 -7.66 -9.61 11.92
C SER A 77 -7.03 -10.76 11.15
N SER A 78 -7.53 -11.11 9.98
CA SER A 78 -6.85 -12.05 9.09
C SER A 78 -5.61 -11.38 8.50
N LYS A 79 -4.57 -12.17 8.29
CA LYS A 79 -3.33 -11.66 7.70
C LYS A 79 -3.43 -11.74 6.19
N VAL A 80 -3.33 -10.59 5.53
CA VAL A 80 -3.40 -10.50 4.07
C VAL A 80 -2.03 -10.09 3.56
N LEU A 81 -1.33 -11.03 2.95
CA LEU A 81 -0.02 -10.79 2.37
C LEU A 81 -0.17 -10.56 0.88
N VAL A 82 0.44 -9.51 0.37
CA VAL A 82 0.34 -9.16 -1.04
C VAL A 82 1.70 -8.87 -1.65
N GLY A 83 1.82 -9.17 -2.95
CA GLY A 83 2.91 -8.64 -3.76
C GLY A 83 2.42 -7.35 -4.40
N PHE A 84 3.15 -6.26 -4.21
CA PHE A 84 2.65 -4.93 -4.58
C PHE A 84 3.61 -4.17 -5.47
N THR A 85 3.05 -3.22 -6.21
CA THR A 85 3.82 -2.20 -6.92
C THR A 85 3.29 -0.85 -6.48
N LEU A 86 4.18 -0.02 -5.97
CA LEU A 86 3.89 1.35 -5.56
C LEU A 86 4.53 2.32 -6.55
N SER A 87 3.98 3.53 -6.62
CA SER A 87 4.61 4.61 -7.37
C SER A 87 4.69 5.86 -6.51
N ASP A 88 5.50 6.80 -6.96
CA ASP A 88 5.58 8.15 -6.40
C ASP A 88 5.90 8.17 -4.91
N LEU A 89 6.79 7.27 -4.49
CA LEU A 89 7.20 7.19 -3.10
C LEU A 89 7.90 8.48 -2.66
N TYR A 90 7.47 9.03 -1.53
CA TYR A 90 8.11 10.20 -0.95
C TYR A 90 7.95 10.18 0.57
N ALA A 91 8.82 10.91 1.25
CA ALA A 91 8.76 11.05 2.70
C ALA A 91 8.09 12.36 3.07
N GLU A 92 7.28 12.31 4.11
CA GLU A 92 6.59 13.48 4.62
C GLU A 92 6.74 13.52 6.13
N THR A 93 7.05 14.69 6.66
CA THR A 93 7.16 14.84 8.11
C THR A 93 5.81 15.22 8.70
N PHE A 94 5.61 14.82 9.93
CA PHE A 94 4.45 15.23 10.71
C PHE A 94 4.84 15.42 12.16
N THR A 95 4.02 16.15 12.90
CA THR A 95 4.26 16.39 14.31
C THR A 95 3.24 15.60 15.12
N PHE A 96 3.73 14.82 16.09
CA PHE A 96 2.83 14.08 16.97
C PHE A 96 2.05 15.09 17.83
N LYS A 97 0.73 14.94 17.85
CA LYS A 97 -0.15 15.86 18.57
C LYS A 97 -0.52 15.34 19.95
N ASN A 98 -0.47 14.02 20.15
CA ASN A 98 -0.93 13.40 21.37
C ASN A 98 0.08 12.37 21.86
N GLY A 99 -0.06 11.99 23.12
CA GLY A 99 0.75 10.93 23.70
C GLY A 99 2.13 11.38 24.14
N ASP A 100 2.98 10.44 24.47
CA ASP A 100 4.31 10.71 25.00
C ASP A 100 5.21 11.43 24.01
N LYS A 101 4.93 11.30 22.73
CA LYS A 101 5.73 11.92 21.69
C LYS A 101 5.19 13.25 21.20
N ALA A 102 4.18 13.80 21.90
CA ALA A 102 3.59 15.08 21.49
C ALA A 102 4.67 16.14 21.31
N GLY A 103 4.64 16.82 20.17
CA GLY A 103 5.64 17.83 19.83
C GLY A 103 6.84 17.29 19.07
N GLU A 104 7.05 15.99 19.05
CA GLU A 104 8.15 15.39 18.27
C GLU A 104 7.78 15.25 16.81
N THR A 105 8.81 15.23 15.96
CA THR A 105 8.62 15.05 14.52
C THR A 105 8.75 13.59 14.15
N GLY A 106 7.79 13.09 13.39
CA GLY A 106 7.85 11.76 12.81
C GLY A 106 7.97 11.83 11.30
N ILE A 107 8.22 10.69 10.68
CA ILE A 107 8.34 10.57 9.23
C ILE A 107 7.35 9.52 8.77
N SER A 108 6.62 9.86 7.72
CA SER A 108 5.68 8.95 7.06
C SER A 108 6.14 8.77 5.63
N LEU A 109 6.15 7.53 5.16
CA LEU A 109 6.45 7.24 3.76
C LEU A 109 5.13 7.11 3.02
N LYS A 110 4.94 7.94 2.02
CA LYS A 110 3.70 8.04 1.25
C LYS A 110 3.92 7.50 -0.15
N ALA A 111 2.93 6.83 -0.69
CA ALA A 111 3.02 6.29 -2.04
C ALA A 111 1.62 6.06 -2.61
N ARG A 112 1.57 5.66 -3.88
CA ARG A 112 0.35 5.21 -4.52
C ARG A 112 0.44 3.72 -4.76
N LEU A 113 -0.58 2.97 -4.37
CA LEU A 113 -0.65 1.55 -4.68
C LEU A 113 -1.24 1.40 -6.07
N LEU A 114 -0.40 0.95 -7.01
CA LEU A 114 -0.81 0.80 -8.40
C LEU A 114 -1.37 -0.57 -8.71
N ARG A 115 -0.77 -1.61 -8.16
CA ARG A 115 -1.10 -2.97 -8.55
C ARG A 115 -0.79 -3.94 -7.42
N ILE A 116 -1.64 -4.95 -7.29
CA ILE A 116 -1.38 -6.10 -6.44
C ILE A 116 -1.23 -7.30 -7.37
N ALA A 117 -0.04 -7.91 -7.37
CA ALA A 117 0.23 -9.02 -8.26
C ALA A 117 -0.42 -10.31 -7.76
N TRP A 118 -0.48 -10.47 -6.45
CA TRP A 118 -1.10 -11.64 -5.83
C TRP A 118 -1.45 -11.31 -4.38
N ALA A 119 -2.36 -12.09 -3.82
CA ALA A 119 -2.75 -11.93 -2.43
C ALA A 119 -3.00 -13.29 -1.79
N LYS A 120 -2.57 -13.46 -0.56
CA LYS A 120 -2.84 -14.64 0.26
C LYS A 120 -3.51 -14.19 1.55
N VAL A 121 -4.54 -14.93 1.95
CA VAL A 121 -5.26 -14.68 3.21
C VAL A 121 -4.94 -15.82 4.15
N ASP A 122 -4.32 -15.50 5.28
CA ASP A 122 -3.88 -16.49 6.28
C ASP A 122 -3.12 -17.65 5.64
N GLY A 123 -2.23 -17.31 4.69
CA GLY A 123 -1.39 -18.27 4.01
C GLY A 123 -2.02 -18.98 2.82
N GLN A 124 -3.29 -18.77 2.56
CA GLN A 124 -4.00 -19.43 1.46
C GLN A 124 -4.11 -18.49 0.26
N PRO A 125 -3.84 -18.98 -0.96
CA PRO A 125 -3.99 -18.14 -2.14
C PRO A 125 -5.40 -17.58 -2.25
N PHE A 126 -5.51 -16.29 -2.50
CA PHE A 126 -6.79 -15.62 -2.67
C PHE A 126 -6.92 -15.00 -4.06
N TYR A 127 -5.84 -14.47 -4.61
CA TYR A 127 -5.87 -13.75 -5.86
C TYR A 127 -4.51 -13.83 -6.55
N THR A 128 -4.52 -13.95 -7.85
CA THR A 128 -3.32 -13.82 -8.69
C THR A 128 -3.71 -13.02 -9.91
N ALA A 129 -2.99 -11.93 -10.16
CA ALA A 129 -3.25 -11.12 -11.34
C ALA A 129 -2.86 -11.90 -12.60
N GLN A 130 -3.67 -11.72 -13.65
CA GLN A 130 -3.31 -12.29 -14.94
C GLN A 130 -2.22 -11.43 -15.57
N GLU A 131 -1.25 -12.11 -16.15
CA GLU A 131 -0.23 -11.39 -16.89
C GLU A 131 -0.73 -11.11 -18.29
N ASP A 132 -0.40 -9.93 -18.80
CA ASP A 132 -0.63 -9.60 -20.19
C ASP A 132 0.39 -10.35 -21.03
N VAL A 133 -0.09 -11.08 -22.00
CA VAL A 133 0.78 -11.87 -22.88
C VAL A 133 0.94 -11.16 -24.21
#